data_77055cc041346628d7a0caecb368c3ec
#
_entry.id   77055cc041346628d7a0caecb368c3ec
#
_cell.length_a   1.000
_cell.length_b   1.000
_cell.length_c   1.000
_cell.angle_alpha   90.00
_cell.angle_beta   90.00
_cell.angle_gamma   90.00
#
_symmetry.space_group_name_H-M   'P 1'
#
loop_
_entity.id
_entity.type
_entity.pdbx_description
1 polymer ?
#
loop_
_entity_poly.entity_id
_entity_poly.type
_entity_poly.pdbx_seq_one_letter_code
_entity_poly.pdbx_strand_id
1 'polypeptide(L)'
;MTAPSESAILSLETATPGAAPDAPGGDLRRDLRLIADMIEPESRVLDIGCGDGALLAYLARNKGVDGRGIELSQSGVNACVGHGLSVIQGDADRDLEAYPTGAFDVVVLSQTLQATHRPRKVVEELVRIGRRAIVSFPNFGYWRIRLGLLITGQMPVSQCLAYPWYETPNIHLCTIRDFITLCDKLGVRVERSVTLDRHGQPYSLNPRGGLANLLAEQGVFVLRGNREQTEAIRRKVPREDRLRMG
;
A
#
# COMPACT_ATOMS: atom_id res chain seq x y z
N MET A 1 11.70 51.35 -1.89
CA MET A 1 11.31 50.13 -1.18
C MET A 1 9.98 49.69 -1.76
N THR A 2 10.03 48.86 -2.80
CA THR A 2 8.87 48.35 -3.51
C THR A 2 8.59 46.92 -3.01
N ALA A 3 7.38 46.67 -2.54
CA ALA A 3 6.92 45.36 -2.09
C ALA A 3 6.90 44.35 -3.25
N PRO A 4 7.21 43.06 -3.04
CA PRO A 4 7.10 42.07 -4.08
C PRO A 4 5.60 41.67 -4.29
N SER A 5 5.27 41.50 -5.56
CA SER A 5 3.94 41.20 -6.07
C SER A 5 3.39 39.83 -5.60
N GLU A 6 2.09 39.77 -5.34
CA GLU A 6 1.25 38.66 -4.86
C GLU A 6 1.05 37.46 -5.83
N SER A 7 1.89 37.33 -6.85
CA SER A 7 1.66 36.29 -7.89
C SER A 7 2.50 35.01 -7.75
N ALA A 8 3.16 34.77 -6.61
CA ALA A 8 4.06 33.64 -6.39
C ALA A 8 3.51 32.56 -5.41
N ILE A 9 2.24 32.59 -5.03
CA ILE A 9 1.67 31.69 -3.99
C ILE A 9 0.61 30.73 -4.57
N LEU A 10 0.72 30.35 -5.81
CA LEU A 10 -0.20 29.32 -6.36
C LEU A 10 0.58 28.33 -7.24
N SER A 11 1.36 27.46 -6.63
CA SER A 11 1.82 26.20 -7.24
C SER A 11 2.44 25.27 -6.20
N LEU A 12 1.74 25.00 -5.11
CA LEU A 12 2.00 23.84 -4.26
C LEU A 12 1.03 22.74 -4.68
N GLU A 13 1.27 22.19 -5.86
CA GLU A 13 0.68 20.90 -6.23
C GLU A 13 1.24 19.84 -5.27
N THR A 14 0.35 19.27 -4.48
CA THR A 14 0.62 18.17 -3.56
C THR A 14 1.08 16.97 -4.37
N ALA A 15 2.39 16.78 -4.48
CA ALA A 15 2.99 15.61 -5.07
C ALA A 15 2.61 14.37 -4.23
N THR A 16 2.06 13.36 -4.88
CA THR A 16 1.79 12.05 -4.31
C THR A 16 3.09 11.43 -3.77
N PRO A 17 3.10 10.95 -2.52
CA PRO A 17 4.33 10.51 -1.89
C PRO A 17 4.78 9.14 -2.38
N GLY A 18 5.97 9.05 -2.89
CA GLY A 18 6.75 7.82 -2.91
C GLY A 18 7.15 7.22 -4.25
N ALA A 19 6.83 7.83 -5.40
CA ALA A 19 7.41 7.38 -6.66
C ALA A 19 7.65 8.55 -7.60
N ALA A 20 8.83 8.63 -8.18
CA ALA A 20 8.98 9.33 -9.45
C ALA A 20 8.02 8.68 -10.45
N PRO A 21 7.30 9.43 -11.30
CA PRO A 21 6.32 8.86 -12.22
C PRO A 21 6.99 7.86 -13.14
N ASP A 22 6.55 6.58 -13.07
CA ASP A 22 6.95 5.56 -14.02
C ASP A 22 6.35 5.97 -15.38
N ALA A 23 7.20 6.33 -16.34
CA ALA A 23 6.75 6.67 -17.69
C ALA A 23 5.95 5.49 -18.30
N PRO A 24 4.86 5.73 -19.03
CA PRO A 24 4.08 4.67 -19.68
C PRO A 24 4.93 3.95 -20.72
N GLY A 25 5.45 2.77 -20.37
CA GLY A 25 6.40 1.97 -21.16
C GLY A 25 7.75 1.73 -20.47
N GLY A 26 8.02 2.32 -19.33
CA GLY A 26 9.17 2.04 -18.47
C GLY A 26 9.08 0.66 -17.79
N ASP A 27 10.22 0.16 -17.33
CA ASP A 27 10.28 -1.08 -16.58
C ASP A 27 9.55 -0.89 -15.22
N LEU A 28 8.54 -1.72 -14.93
CA LEU A 28 7.77 -1.65 -13.68
C LEU A 28 8.74 -1.75 -12.48
N ARG A 29 8.58 -0.90 -11.48
CA ARG A 29 9.37 -0.96 -10.25
C ARG A 29 9.45 -2.40 -9.73
N ARG A 30 10.60 -2.80 -9.21
CA ARG A 30 10.87 -4.19 -8.83
C ARG A 30 9.92 -4.73 -7.77
N ASP A 31 9.53 -3.89 -6.80
CA ASP A 31 8.55 -4.24 -5.77
C ASP A 31 7.16 -4.48 -6.37
N LEU A 32 6.72 -3.65 -7.33
CA LEU A 32 5.45 -3.84 -8.03
C LEU A 32 5.49 -5.07 -8.94
N ARG A 33 6.62 -5.36 -9.58
CA ARG A 33 6.80 -6.59 -10.37
C ARG A 33 6.68 -7.83 -9.49
N LEU A 34 7.31 -7.82 -8.31
CA LEU A 34 7.18 -8.90 -7.33
C LEU A 34 5.73 -9.08 -6.88
N ILE A 35 5.01 -7.97 -6.62
CA ILE A 35 3.58 -8.01 -6.29
C ILE A 35 2.79 -8.60 -7.46
N ALA A 36 3.05 -8.14 -8.68
CA ALA A 36 2.38 -8.66 -9.88
C ALA A 36 2.60 -10.17 -10.06
N ASP A 37 3.81 -10.69 -9.77
CA ASP A 37 4.12 -12.12 -9.86
C ASP A 37 3.34 -12.97 -8.83
N MET A 38 2.85 -12.36 -7.74
CA MET A 38 2.02 -13.02 -6.73
C MET A 38 0.52 -13.05 -7.09
N ILE A 39 0.12 -12.37 -8.16
CA ILE A 39 -1.28 -12.24 -8.59
C ILE A 39 -1.53 -13.21 -9.75
N GLU A 40 -2.57 -14.04 -9.61
CA GLU A 40 -2.96 -14.99 -10.64
C GLU A 40 -3.57 -14.28 -11.87
N PRO A 41 -3.39 -14.81 -13.08
CA PRO A 41 -4.08 -14.29 -14.26
C PRO A 41 -5.61 -14.27 -14.10
N GLU A 42 -6.28 -13.38 -14.83
CA GLU A 42 -7.75 -13.26 -14.91
C GLU A 42 -8.45 -13.01 -13.56
N SER A 43 -7.68 -12.68 -12.51
CA SER A 43 -8.23 -12.36 -11.19
C SER A 43 -8.82 -10.95 -11.14
N ARG A 44 -9.74 -10.72 -10.19
CA ARG A 44 -10.24 -9.40 -9.87
C ARG A 44 -9.35 -8.77 -8.82
N VAL A 45 -8.75 -7.63 -9.14
CA VAL A 45 -7.80 -6.94 -8.28
C VAL A 45 -8.29 -5.56 -7.91
N LEU A 46 -8.22 -5.20 -6.63
CA LEU A 46 -8.38 -3.84 -6.14
C LEU A 46 -7.03 -3.31 -5.66
N ASP A 47 -6.54 -2.24 -6.27
CA ASP A 47 -5.31 -1.55 -5.87
C ASP A 47 -5.65 -0.26 -5.13
N ILE A 48 -5.24 -0.17 -3.86
CA ILE A 48 -5.56 0.93 -2.96
C ILE A 48 -4.34 1.84 -2.82
N GLY A 49 -4.51 3.11 -3.20
CA GLY A 49 -3.41 4.05 -3.38
C GLY A 49 -2.63 3.70 -4.65
N CYS A 50 -3.35 3.52 -5.76
CA CYS A 50 -2.78 3.00 -7.01
C CYS A 50 -1.85 4.01 -7.73
N GLY A 51 -1.76 5.25 -7.25
CA GLY A 51 -0.92 6.29 -7.84
C GLY A 51 -1.29 6.58 -9.28
N ASP A 52 -0.33 6.44 -10.19
CA ASP A 52 -0.50 6.59 -11.64
C ASP A 52 -1.08 5.35 -12.34
N GLY A 53 -1.32 4.26 -11.60
CA GLY A 53 -1.89 3.01 -12.10
C GLY A 53 -0.89 2.06 -12.76
N ALA A 54 0.41 2.24 -12.59
CA ALA A 54 1.45 1.43 -13.21
C ALA A 54 1.25 -0.09 -12.97
N LEU A 55 0.92 -0.49 -11.73
CA LEU A 55 0.63 -1.89 -11.41
C LEU A 55 -0.60 -2.40 -12.15
N LEU A 56 -1.71 -1.66 -12.12
CA LEU A 56 -2.96 -2.04 -12.77
C LEU A 56 -2.79 -2.17 -14.29
N ALA A 57 -2.09 -1.21 -14.91
CA ALA A 57 -1.79 -1.24 -16.35
C ALA A 57 -0.94 -2.47 -16.72
N TYR A 58 0.05 -2.80 -15.89
CA TYR A 58 0.88 -3.99 -16.09
C TYR A 58 0.06 -5.28 -15.98
N LEU A 59 -0.78 -5.40 -14.93
CA LEU A 59 -1.62 -6.56 -14.68
C LEU A 59 -2.67 -6.78 -15.78
N ALA A 60 -3.32 -5.71 -16.24
CA ALA A 60 -4.29 -5.78 -17.33
C ALA A 60 -3.65 -6.28 -18.63
N ARG A 61 -2.48 -5.72 -19.00
CA ARG A 61 -1.78 -6.08 -20.25
C ARG A 61 -1.19 -7.49 -20.23
N ASN A 62 -0.59 -7.91 -19.11
CA ASN A 62 0.23 -9.12 -19.06
C ASN A 62 -0.50 -10.32 -18.47
N LYS A 63 -1.57 -10.10 -17.70
CA LYS A 63 -2.29 -11.17 -16.98
C LYS A 63 -3.79 -11.16 -17.18
N GLY A 64 -4.35 -10.24 -17.99
CA GLY A 64 -5.80 -10.17 -18.21
C GLY A 64 -6.62 -9.91 -16.94
N VAL A 65 -6.05 -9.21 -15.96
CA VAL A 65 -6.68 -8.90 -14.68
C VAL A 65 -7.80 -7.89 -14.86
N ASP A 66 -8.98 -8.13 -14.24
CA ASP A 66 -10.00 -7.09 -14.03
C ASP A 66 -9.56 -6.22 -12.84
N GLY A 67 -8.83 -5.15 -13.16
CA GLY A 67 -8.24 -4.26 -12.18
C GLY A 67 -9.10 -3.04 -11.89
N ARG A 68 -9.23 -2.71 -10.59
CA ARG A 68 -9.85 -1.47 -10.13
C ARG A 68 -8.93 -0.75 -9.17
N GLY A 69 -8.93 0.58 -9.17
CA GLY A 69 -8.09 1.39 -8.30
C GLY A 69 -8.89 2.33 -7.42
N ILE A 70 -8.32 2.63 -6.26
CA ILE A 70 -8.70 3.78 -5.42
C ILE A 70 -7.45 4.64 -5.28
N GLU A 71 -7.59 5.94 -5.55
CA GLU A 71 -6.51 6.89 -5.41
C GLU A 71 -7.03 8.18 -4.75
N LEU A 72 -6.26 8.71 -3.79
CA LEU A 72 -6.64 9.91 -3.04
C LEU A 72 -6.48 11.18 -3.89
N SER A 73 -5.37 11.26 -4.63
CA SER A 73 -5.02 12.44 -5.41
C SER A 73 -5.77 12.50 -6.74
N GLN A 74 -6.33 13.66 -7.06
CA GLN A 74 -6.98 13.87 -8.35
C GLN A 74 -6.00 13.70 -9.53
N SER A 75 -4.74 14.08 -9.35
CA SER A 75 -3.71 13.92 -10.38
C SER A 75 -3.44 12.45 -10.71
N GLY A 76 -3.36 11.57 -9.68
CA GLY A 76 -3.23 10.13 -9.86
C GLY A 76 -4.44 9.53 -10.55
N VAL A 77 -5.66 9.90 -10.14
CA VAL A 77 -6.90 9.46 -10.82
C VAL A 77 -6.89 9.86 -12.29
N ASN A 78 -6.52 11.10 -12.61
CA ASN A 78 -6.47 11.59 -13.99
C ASN A 78 -5.43 10.80 -14.81
N ALA A 79 -4.27 10.49 -14.24
CA ALA A 79 -3.24 9.67 -14.90
C ALA A 79 -3.78 8.26 -15.22
N CYS A 80 -4.43 7.61 -14.24
CA CYS A 80 -5.03 6.30 -14.42
C CYS A 80 -6.11 6.30 -15.50
N VAL A 81 -7.01 7.28 -15.50
CA VAL A 81 -8.07 7.41 -16.51
C VAL A 81 -7.46 7.66 -17.89
N GLY A 82 -6.39 8.46 -17.98
CA GLY A 82 -5.63 8.66 -19.21
C GLY A 82 -5.05 7.36 -19.78
N HIS A 83 -4.78 6.37 -18.95
CA HIS A 83 -4.34 5.03 -19.34
C HIS A 83 -5.50 4.03 -19.58
N GLY A 84 -6.75 4.49 -19.52
CA GLY A 84 -7.94 3.64 -19.69
C GLY A 84 -8.22 2.71 -18.52
N LEU A 85 -7.71 3.01 -17.32
CA LEU A 85 -7.90 2.21 -16.11
C LEU A 85 -9.17 2.60 -15.37
N SER A 86 -9.81 1.64 -14.71
CA SER A 86 -10.99 1.85 -13.86
C SER A 86 -10.56 2.26 -12.45
N VAL A 87 -10.47 3.57 -12.20
CA VAL A 87 -10.04 4.13 -10.93
C VAL A 87 -11.05 5.17 -10.43
N ILE A 88 -11.28 5.17 -9.13
CA ILE A 88 -12.11 6.18 -8.46
C ILE A 88 -11.25 6.99 -7.50
N GLN A 89 -11.63 8.26 -7.31
CA GLN A 89 -11.07 9.05 -6.23
C GLN A 89 -11.68 8.58 -4.90
N GLY A 90 -10.83 8.28 -3.92
CA GLY A 90 -11.28 7.81 -2.61
C GLY A 90 -10.17 7.75 -1.58
N ASP A 91 -10.61 7.69 -0.32
CA ASP A 91 -9.75 7.64 0.87
C ASP A 91 -9.80 6.23 1.49
N ALA A 92 -8.65 5.57 1.58
CA ALA A 92 -8.53 4.24 2.19
C ALA A 92 -9.04 4.19 3.65
N ASP A 93 -8.99 5.30 4.38
CA ASP A 93 -9.47 5.36 5.75
C ASP A 93 -11.00 5.43 5.89
N ARG A 94 -11.73 5.76 4.82
CA ARG A 94 -13.18 6.03 4.84
C ARG A 94 -13.99 5.14 3.90
N ASP A 95 -13.47 4.94 2.68
CA ASP A 95 -14.31 4.43 1.58
C ASP A 95 -14.25 2.90 1.46
N LEU A 96 -13.31 2.23 2.12
CA LEU A 96 -13.19 0.77 2.07
C LEU A 96 -14.42 0.05 2.65
N GLU A 97 -15.13 0.64 3.61
CA GLU A 97 -16.34 0.06 4.20
C GLU A 97 -17.46 -0.17 3.18
N ALA A 98 -17.50 0.63 2.11
CA ALA A 98 -18.51 0.53 1.06
C ALA A 98 -18.32 -0.70 0.15
N TYR A 99 -17.16 -1.32 0.16
CA TYR A 99 -16.89 -2.50 -0.67
C TYR A 99 -17.46 -3.77 -0.06
N PRO A 100 -18.10 -4.63 -0.87
CA PRO A 100 -18.64 -5.90 -0.39
C PRO A 100 -17.54 -6.86 0.08
N THR A 101 -17.85 -7.69 1.06
CA THR A 101 -16.95 -8.74 1.53
C THR A 101 -16.68 -9.78 0.44
N GLY A 102 -15.39 -10.06 0.18
CA GLY A 102 -14.96 -11.03 -0.82
C GLY A 102 -15.22 -10.60 -2.26
N ALA A 103 -15.36 -9.28 -2.50
CA ALA A 103 -15.63 -8.74 -3.84
C ALA A 103 -14.45 -8.94 -4.81
N PHE A 104 -13.23 -9.05 -4.29
CA PHE A 104 -12.01 -9.19 -5.07
C PHE A 104 -11.26 -10.46 -4.70
N ASP A 105 -10.51 -11.00 -5.67
CA ASP A 105 -9.65 -12.14 -5.44
C ASP A 105 -8.38 -11.69 -4.71
N VAL A 106 -7.84 -10.52 -5.09
CA VAL A 106 -6.68 -9.89 -4.44
C VAL A 106 -6.95 -8.40 -4.21
N VAL A 107 -6.60 -7.92 -3.01
CA VAL A 107 -6.52 -6.49 -2.70
C VAL A 107 -5.07 -6.12 -2.46
N VAL A 108 -4.58 -5.08 -3.12
CA VAL A 108 -3.21 -4.59 -2.98
C VAL A 108 -3.20 -3.28 -2.22
N LEU A 109 -2.26 -3.12 -1.31
CA LEU A 109 -1.92 -1.87 -0.64
C LEU A 109 -0.39 -1.73 -0.66
N SER A 110 0.12 -1.10 -1.71
CA SER A 110 1.57 -0.94 -1.89
C SER A 110 2.03 0.42 -1.41
N GLN A 111 3.00 0.45 -0.48
CA GLN A 111 3.63 1.68 0.04
C GLN A 111 2.63 2.73 0.59
N THR A 112 1.44 2.32 1.00
CA THR A 112 0.35 3.22 1.40
C THR A 112 -0.02 3.07 2.87
N LEU A 113 0.23 1.89 3.49
CA LEU A 113 -0.20 1.61 4.86
C LEU A 113 0.28 2.67 5.87
N GLN A 114 1.51 3.13 5.74
CA GLN A 114 2.13 4.12 6.63
C GLN A 114 1.54 5.54 6.48
N ALA A 115 0.81 5.79 5.38
CA ALA A 115 0.14 7.06 5.12
C ALA A 115 -1.32 7.09 5.59
N THR A 116 -1.88 5.95 6.01
CA THR A 116 -3.27 5.88 6.51
C THR A 116 -3.36 6.32 7.97
N HIS A 117 -4.47 6.96 8.34
CA HIS A 117 -4.74 7.37 9.73
C HIS A 117 -5.13 6.20 10.63
N ARG A 118 -5.74 5.15 10.08
CA ARG A 118 -6.27 4.00 10.82
C ARG A 118 -5.75 2.68 10.25
N PRO A 119 -4.42 2.42 10.27
CA PRO A 119 -3.81 1.26 9.61
C PRO A 119 -4.37 -0.08 10.08
N ARG A 120 -4.76 -0.17 11.36
CA ARG A 120 -5.42 -1.36 11.90
C ARG A 120 -6.72 -1.66 11.17
N LYS A 121 -7.59 -0.66 11.03
CA LYS A 121 -8.88 -0.81 10.35
C LYS A 121 -8.68 -1.09 8.86
N VAL A 122 -7.74 -0.40 8.24
CA VAL A 122 -7.40 -0.65 6.84
C VAL A 122 -7.01 -2.11 6.63
N VAL A 123 -6.12 -2.68 7.44
CA VAL A 123 -5.74 -4.12 7.33
C VAL A 123 -6.95 -5.05 7.53
N GLU A 124 -7.86 -4.76 8.47
CA GLU A 124 -9.12 -5.52 8.64
C GLU A 124 -9.97 -5.47 7.37
N GLU A 125 -10.10 -4.30 6.74
CA GLU A 125 -10.87 -4.12 5.51
C GLU A 125 -10.22 -4.83 4.30
N LEU A 126 -8.90 -4.78 4.16
CA LEU A 126 -8.19 -5.46 3.08
C LEU A 126 -8.53 -6.96 3.05
N VAL A 127 -8.47 -7.63 4.22
CA VAL A 127 -8.73 -9.08 4.31
C VAL A 127 -10.23 -9.41 4.32
N ARG A 128 -11.11 -8.42 4.51
CA ARG A 128 -12.55 -8.53 4.35
C ARG A 128 -12.95 -8.46 2.86
N ILE A 129 -12.42 -7.46 2.16
CA ILE A 129 -12.74 -7.18 0.75
C ILE A 129 -12.13 -8.22 -0.18
N GLY A 130 -10.88 -8.62 0.08
CA GLY A 130 -10.13 -9.58 -0.72
C GLY A 130 -10.10 -10.99 -0.14
N ARG A 131 -10.05 -11.99 -1.00
CA ARG A 131 -9.70 -13.37 -0.59
C ARG A 131 -8.26 -13.44 -0.08
N ARG A 132 -7.38 -12.65 -0.68
CA ARG A 132 -6.01 -12.37 -0.25
C ARG A 132 -5.78 -10.87 -0.26
N ALA A 133 -4.91 -10.39 0.61
CA ALA A 133 -4.42 -9.02 0.56
C ALA A 133 -2.90 -9.03 0.43
N ILE A 134 -2.34 -8.16 -0.41
CA ILE A 134 -0.90 -7.96 -0.54
C ILE A 134 -0.58 -6.58 0.00
N VAL A 135 0.26 -6.52 1.02
CA VAL A 135 0.66 -5.27 1.68
C VAL A 135 2.16 -5.11 1.58
N SER A 136 2.62 -3.95 1.13
CA SER A 136 4.04 -3.60 1.17
C SER A 136 4.27 -2.27 1.87
N PHE A 137 5.40 -2.16 2.57
CA PHE A 137 5.78 -0.93 3.28
C PHE A 137 7.29 -0.88 3.54
N PRO A 138 7.86 0.33 3.69
CA PRO A 138 9.26 0.51 4.11
C PRO A 138 9.43 0.08 5.56
N ASN A 139 10.51 -0.64 5.84
CA ASN A 139 10.84 -1.11 7.18
C ASN A 139 11.68 -0.09 7.95
N PHE A 140 11.06 0.65 8.84
CA PHE A 140 11.79 1.59 9.71
C PHE A 140 12.77 0.90 10.67
N GLY A 141 12.65 -0.43 10.85
CA GLY A 141 13.57 -1.25 11.62
C GLY A 141 14.90 -1.59 10.93
N TYR A 142 15.14 -1.15 9.70
CA TYR A 142 16.34 -1.42 8.93
C TYR A 142 17.60 -0.89 9.61
N TRP A 143 18.68 -1.66 9.64
CA TRP A 143 19.87 -1.34 10.40
C TRP A 143 20.50 0.03 10.07
N ARG A 144 20.49 0.41 8.79
CA ARG A 144 21.05 1.71 8.37
C ARG A 144 20.24 2.89 8.92
N ILE A 145 18.91 2.74 9.00
CA ILE A 145 18.03 3.73 9.61
C ILE A 145 18.35 3.86 11.10
N ARG A 146 18.47 2.72 11.80
CA ARG A 146 18.81 2.70 13.23
C ARG A 146 20.18 3.31 13.49
N LEU A 147 21.18 2.93 12.70
CA LEU A 147 22.54 3.44 12.85
C LEU A 147 22.61 4.93 12.52
N GLY A 148 21.95 5.36 11.45
CA GLY A 148 21.85 6.77 11.10
C GLY A 148 21.26 7.60 12.23
N LEU A 149 20.10 7.17 12.77
CA LEU A 149 19.45 7.84 13.90
C LEU A 149 20.34 7.85 15.16
N LEU A 150 21.03 6.74 15.45
CA LEU A 150 21.95 6.65 16.60
C LEU A 150 23.14 7.59 16.49
N ILE A 151 23.74 7.73 15.30
CA ILE A 151 24.95 8.54 15.10
C ILE A 151 24.60 10.01 14.92
N THR A 152 23.58 10.32 14.15
CA THR A 152 23.28 11.73 13.76
C THR A 152 22.22 12.39 14.65
N GLY A 153 21.36 11.59 15.32
CA GLY A 153 20.19 12.09 16.05
C GLY A 153 19.10 12.68 15.14
N GLN A 154 19.22 12.51 13.81
CA GLN A 154 18.28 13.05 12.83
C GLN A 154 17.42 11.94 12.21
N MET A 155 16.16 12.29 11.88
CA MET A 155 15.28 11.38 11.17
C MET A 155 15.88 11.02 9.81
N PRO A 156 15.90 9.71 9.47
CA PRO A 156 16.56 9.25 8.26
C PRO A 156 15.76 9.64 7.01
N VAL A 157 16.49 9.97 5.96
CA VAL A 157 15.98 10.07 4.59
C VAL A 157 16.64 8.95 3.77
N SER A 158 15.87 8.15 3.07
CA SER A 158 16.35 7.02 2.26
C SER A 158 15.52 6.88 0.98
N GLN A 159 15.85 5.92 0.11
CA GLN A 159 15.05 5.68 -1.09
C GLN A 159 13.58 5.31 -0.77
N CYS A 160 13.36 4.57 0.32
CA CYS A 160 12.02 4.18 0.76
C CYS A 160 11.37 5.19 1.72
N LEU A 161 12.14 6.13 2.27
CA LEU A 161 11.71 7.24 3.11
C LEU A 161 12.23 8.54 2.49
N ALA A 162 11.71 8.87 1.31
CA ALA A 162 12.27 9.88 0.41
C ALA A 162 12.09 11.33 0.90
N TYR A 163 11.25 11.55 1.91
CA TYR A 163 10.90 12.90 2.36
C TYR A 163 11.48 13.20 3.72
N PRO A 164 11.88 14.46 3.99
CA PRO A 164 12.19 14.91 5.33
C PRO A 164 10.95 14.78 6.24
N TRP A 165 11.18 14.66 7.55
CA TRP A 165 10.11 14.37 8.51
C TRP A 165 8.96 15.38 8.52
N TYR A 166 9.20 16.63 8.12
CA TYR A 166 8.22 17.71 8.09
C TYR A 166 7.44 17.83 6.76
N GLU A 167 7.82 17.06 5.72
CA GLU A 167 7.14 17.01 4.41
C GLU A 167 6.62 15.62 4.08
N THR A 168 6.91 14.63 4.95
CA THR A 168 6.52 13.25 4.69
C THR A 168 5.01 13.05 4.85
N PRO A 169 4.36 12.36 3.92
CA PRO A 169 2.98 11.92 4.09
C PRO A 169 2.86 10.70 5.03
N ASN A 170 4.00 10.09 5.40
CA ASN A 170 4.01 8.91 6.26
C ASN A 170 3.70 9.33 7.69
N ILE A 171 2.50 8.97 8.16
CA ILE A 171 2.00 9.28 9.49
C ILE A 171 2.50 8.24 10.50
N HIS A 172 2.59 6.97 10.06
CA HIS A 172 2.97 5.85 10.90
C HIS A 172 4.23 5.17 10.37
N LEU A 173 5.30 5.25 11.13
CA LEU A 173 6.54 4.54 10.82
C LEU A 173 6.48 3.17 11.50
N CYS A 174 6.40 2.10 10.72
CA CYS A 174 6.34 0.75 11.25
C CYS A 174 7.55 -0.09 10.88
N THR A 175 7.78 -1.13 11.65
CA THR A 175 8.78 -2.15 11.35
C THR A 175 8.09 -3.44 10.91
N ILE A 176 8.84 -4.36 10.28
CA ILE A 176 8.34 -5.70 9.94
C ILE A 176 7.77 -6.38 11.19
N ARG A 177 8.44 -6.24 12.33
CA ARG A 177 8.02 -6.84 13.59
C ARG A 177 6.70 -6.26 14.11
N ASP A 178 6.51 -4.95 14.01
CA ASP A 178 5.27 -4.29 14.40
C ASP A 178 4.09 -4.75 13.55
N PHE A 179 4.31 -4.87 12.23
CA PHE A 179 3.29 -5.34 11.31
C PHE A 179 2.87 -6.80 11.59
N ILE A 180 3.84 -7.69 11.82
CA ILE A 180 3.54 -9.08 12.22
C ILE A 180 2.75 -9.11 13.54
N THR A 181 3.16 -8.29 14.51
CA THR A 181 2.44 -8.18 15.79
C THR A 181 1.00 -7.68 15.59
N LEU A 182 0.79 -6.75 14.66
CA LEU A 182 -0.55 -6.29 14.29
C LEU A 182 -1.36 -7.42 13.66
N CYS A 183 -0.81 -8.15 12.69
CA CYS A 183 -1.47 -9.31 12.08
C CYS A 183 -1.88 -10.35 13.12
N ASP A 184 -0.99 -10.67 14.07
CA ASP A 184 -1.28 -11.62 15.15
C ASP A 184 -2.42 -11.12 16.07
N LYS A 185 -2.44 -9.84 16.43
CA LYS A 185 -3.52 -9.22 17.23
C LYS A 185 -4.87 -9.21 16.49
N LEU A 186 -4.84 -9.12 15.17
CA LEU A 186 -6.02 -9.16 14.33
C LEU A 186 -6.44 -10.59 13.97
N GLY A 187 -5.63 -11.62 14.31
CA GLY A 187 -5.82 -13.00 13.87
C GLY A 187 -5.70 -13.18 12.35
N VAL A 188 -5.07 -12.21 11.66
CA VAL A 188 -4.81 -12.25 10.22
C VAL A 188 -3.63 -13.16 9.96
N ARG A 189 -3.82 -14.15 9.09
CA ARG A 189 -2.76 -15.09 8.72
C ARG A 189 -1.84 -14.48 7.67
N VAL A 190 -0.55 -14.44 7.94
CA VAL A 190 0.47 -14.18 6.94
C VAL A 190 0.77 -15.49 6.20
N GLU A 191 0.34 -15.59 4.92
CA GLU A 191 0.56 -16.78 4.08
C GLU A 191 1.97 -16.80 3.50
N ARG A 192 2.45 -15.63 3.07
CA ARG A 192 3.77 -15.47 2.47
C ARG A 192 4.34 -14.12 2.86
N SER A 193 5.65 -14.06 3.00
CA SER A 193 6.40 -12.82 3.18
C SER A 193 7.65 -12.85 2.33
N VAL A 194 7.97 -11.72 1.74
CA VAL A 194 9.21 -11.50 1.01
C VAL A 194 9.82 -10.21 1.54
N THR A 195 11.11 -10.23 1.78
CA THR A 195 11.89 -9.08 2.17
C THR A 195 12.69 -8.58 0.98
N LEU A 196 12.80 -7.27 0.83
CA LEU A 196 13.55 -6.64 -0.23
C LEU A 196 14.74 -5.86 0.34
N ASP A 197 15.86 -5.93 -0.36
CA ASP A 197 17.01 -5.08 -0.10
C ASP A 197 16.82 -3.67 -0.71
N ARG A 198 17.83 -2.81 -0.55
CA ARG A 198 17.84 -1.45 -1.10
C ARG A 198 17.76 -1.39 -2.64
N HIS A 199 18.05 -2.50 -3.31
CA HIS A 199 18.00 -2.60 -4.77
C HIS A 199 16.70 -3.25 -5.25
N GLY A 200 15.75 -3.52 -4.32
CA GLY A 200 14.50 -4.22 -4.61
C GLY A 200 14.70 -5.70 -4.93
N GLN A 201 15.88 -6.29 -4.59
CA GLN A 201 16.12 -7.71 -4.77
C GLN A 201 15.47 -8.50 -3.65
N PRO A 202 14.69 -9.54 -3.98
CA PRO A 202 14.05 -10.36 -2.97
C PRO A 202 15.04 -11.31 -2.32
N TYR A 203 14.92 -11.45 -1.00
CA TYR A 203 15.60 -12.50 -0.26
C TYR A 203 14.68 -13.08 0.81
N SER A 204 14.86 -14.35 1.11
CA SER A 204 13.98 -15.06 2.03
C SER A 204 14.57 -15.03 3.43
N LEU A 205 13.98 -14.23 4.31
CA LEU A 205 14.23 -14.29 5.75
C LEU A 205 12.92 -14.56 6.47
N ASN A 206 13.00 -15.30 7.59
CA ASN A 206 11.83 -15.48 8.43
C ASN A 206 11.39 -14.12 8.99
N PRO A 207 10.19 -13.62 8.65
CA PRO A 207 9.72 -12.30 9.05
C PRO A 207 9.51 -12.19 10.57
N ARG A 208 9.32 -13.32 11.26
CA ARG A 208 9.25 -13.38 12.73
C ARG A 208 10.63 -13.35 13.38
N GLY A 209 11.69 -13.57 12.61
CA GLY A 209 13.06 -13.50 13.07
C GLY A 209 13.59 -12.06 13.14
N GLY A 210 14.49 -11.79 14.10
CA GLY A 210 15.11 -10.48 14.26
C GLY A 210 15.92 -10.02 13.04
N LEU A 211 16.48 -10.95 12.26
CA LEU A 211 17.30 -10.66 11.08
C LEU A 211 16.48 -10.01 9.96
N ALA A 212 15.26 -10.46 9.69
CA ALA A 212 14.40 -9.84 8.70
C ALA A 212 14.13 -8.38 9.05
N ASN A 213 13.82 -8.11 10.31
CA ASN A 213 13.57 -6.75 10.79
C ASN A 213 14.81 -5.84 10.77
N LEU A 214 16.01 -6.43 10.84
CA LEU A 214 17.27 -5.70 10.83
C LEU A 214 17.80 -5.45 9.41
N LEU A 215 17.72 -6.44 8.52
CA LEU A 215 18.39 -6.43 7.23
C LEU A 215 17.49 -5.99 6.07
N ALA A 216 16.18 -6.16 6.17
CA ALA A 216 15.27 -5.77 5.11
C ALA A 216 15.00 -4.26 5.11
N GLU A 217 15.05 -3.63 3.94
CA GLU A 217 14.63 -2.24 3.76
C GLU A 217 13.12 -2.13 3.54
N GLN A 218 12.51 -3.17 2.93
CA GLN A 218 11.09 -3.23 2.64
C GLN A 218 10.54 -4.63 2.89
N GLY A 219 9.28 -4.71 3.32
CA GLY A 219 8.55 -5.96 3.45
C GLY A 219 7.36 -6.02 2.50
N VAL A 220 7.12 -7.20 1.91
CA VAL A 220 5.92 -7.52 1.12
C VAL A 220 5.27 -8.74 1.75
N PHE A 221 3.99 -8.65 2.07
CA PHE A 221 3.23 -9.65 2.82
C PHE A 221 1.96 -10.04 2.07
N VAL A 222 1.74 -11.34 1.91
CA VAL A 222 0.46 -11.89 1.47
C VAL A 222 -0.33 -12.31 2.70
N LEU A 223 -1.48 -11.71 2.88
CA LEU A 223 -2.37 -11.89 4.02
C LEU A 223 -3.62 -12.65 3.61
N ARG A 224 -4.17 -13.38 4.57
CA ARG A 224 -5.48 -14.01 4.46
C ARG A 224 -6.27 -13.81 5.74
N GLY A 225 -7.51 -13.37 5.60
CA GLY A 225 -8.45 -13.32 6.72
C GLY A 225 -8.78 -14.72 7.22
N ASN A 226 -8.96 -14.90 8.53
CA ASN A 226 -9.51 -16.14 9.08
C ASN A 226 -11.00 -16.22 8.71
N ARG A 227 -11.49 -17.38 8.22
CA ARG A 227 -12.90 -17.58 7.85
C ARG A 227 -13.85 -17.20 8.97
N GLU A 228 -13.53 -17.55 10.21
CA GLU A 228 -14.32 -17.20 11.39
C GLU A 228 -14.41 -15.68 11.62
N GLN A 229 -13.33 -14.94 11.36
CA GLN A 229 -13.34 -13.47 11.47
C GLN A 229 -14.14 -12.83 10.35
N THR A 230 -14.04 -13.33 9.13
CA THR A 230 -14.84 -12.84 8.00
C THR A 230 -16.33 -13.05 8.28
N GLU A 231 -16.70 -14.18 8.92
CA GLU A 231 -18.07 -14.44 9.36
C GLU A 231 -18.48 -13.58 10.57
N ALA A 232 -17.59 -13.34 11.52
CA ALA A 232 -17.85 -12.46 12.66
C ALA A 232 -18.07 -11.00 12.23
N ILE A 233 -17.30 -10.53 11.26
CA ILE A 233 -17.48 -9.22 10.64
C ILE A 233 -18.81 -9.19 9.87
N ARG A 234 -19.14 -10.23 9.11
CA ARG A 234 -20.46 -10.39 8.44
C ARG A 234 -21.65 -10.31 9.41
N ARG A 235 -21.51 -10.84 10.62
CA ARG A 235 -22.58 -10.80 11.64
C ARG A 235 -22.76 -9.41 12.25
N LYS A 236 -21.72 -8.56 12.26
CA LYS A 236 -21.77 -7.19 12.77
C LYS A 236 -22.39 -6.19 11.79
N VAL A 237 -22.46 -6.51 10.49
CA VAL A 237 -23.13 -5.64 9.49
C VAL A 237 -24.65 -5.84 9.61
N PRO A 238 -25.43 -4.79 9.84
CA PRO A 238 -26.90 -4.86 9.94
C PRO A 238 -27.53 -5.52 8.72
N ARG A 239 -28.63 -6.29 8.94
CA ARG A 239 -29.31 -7.04 7.87
C ARG A 239 -29.88 -6.13 6.76
N GLU A 240 -30.18 -4.88 7.07
CA GLU A 240 -30.76 -3.89 6.15
C GLU A 240 -29.80 -3.48 5.03
N ASP A 241 -28.50 -3.44 5.29
CA ASP A 241 -27.50 -3.12 4.27
C ASP A 241 -27.18 -4.28 3.32
N ARG A 242 -27.54 -5.51 3.70
CA ARG A 242 -27.35 -6.71 2.86
C ARG A 242 -28.33 -6.81 1.69
N LEU A 243 -29.50 -6.20 1.80
CA LEU A 243 -30.57 -6.23 0.79
C LEU A 243 -30.41 -5.17 -0.31
N ARG A 244 -29.56 -4.19 -0.11
CA ARG A 244 -29.24 -3.15 -1.12
C ARG A 244 -28.07 -3.51 -2.05
N MET A 245 -27.43 -4.67 -1.83
CA MET A 245 -26.23 -5.13 -2.55
C MET A 245 -26.50 -6.40 -3.39
N GLY A 246 -27.75 -6.78 -3.64
CA GLY A 246 -28.18 -7.89 -4.49
C GLY A 246 -28.68 -7.43 -5.85
#